data_c0bba1047881c79617af0e5ac8451b2a
#
_entry.id   c0bba1047881c79617af0e5ac8451b2a
#
_cell.length_a   1.000
_cell.length_b   1.000
_cell.length_c   1.000
_cell.angle_alpha   90.00
_cell.angle_beta   90.00
_cell.angle_gamma   90.00
#
_symmetry.space_group_name_H-M   'P 1'
#
loop_
_entity.id
_entity.type
_entity.pdbx_description
1 polymer ?
#
loop_
_entity_poly.entity_id
_entity_poly.type
_entity_poly.pdbx_seq_one_letter_code
_entity_poly.pdbx_strand_id
1 'polypeptide(L)'
;AHDVTRQERRRLLETLKGLTIHVKGPRPITEAIVTSGGVKVGEVDPKTMESKKVPGLYLAGELLDVDAYTGGFNLQIAWATGRCAGESAAHAAQETGEENA
;
A
#
# COMPACT_ATOMS: atom_id res chain seq x y z
N ALA A 1 -40.11 14.36 4.10
CA ALA A 1 -39.37 14.97 2.97
C ALA A 1 -40.12 16.16 2.33
N HIS A 2 -41.37 16.38 2.69
CA HIS A 2 -42.17 17.48 2.12
C HIS A 2 -41.91 18.84 2.79
N ASP A 3 -41.22 18.86 3.95
CA ASP A 3 -41.04 20.06 4.77
C ASP A 3 -39.70 20.77 4.55
N VAL A 4 -38.86 20.26 3.69
CA VAL A 4 -37.55 20.88 3.38
C VAL A 4 -37.70 21.89 2.25
N THR A 5 -37.50 23.15 2.58
CA THR A 5 -37.57 24.25 1.62
C THR A 5 -36.41 24.20 0.60
N ARG A 6 -36.60 24.88 -0.53
CA ARG A 6 -35.55 25.00 -1.57
C ARG A 6 -34.28 25.63 -1.01
N GLN A 7 -34.39 26.58 -0.09
CA GLN A 7 -33.26 27.27 0.52
C GLN A 7 -32.49 26.37 1.49
N GLU A 8 -33.18 25.58 2.30
CA GLU A 8 -32.55 24.61 3.22
C GLU A 8 -31.81 23.51 2.47
N ARG A 9 -32.42 22.99 1.38
CA ARG A 9 -31.78 22.02 0.50
C ARG A 9 -30.50 22.58 -0.14
N ARG A 10 -30.51 23.85 -0.56
CA ARG A 10 -29.34 24.49 -1.11
C ARG A 10 -28.24 24.67 -0.08
N ARG A 11 -28.58 25.12 1.14
CA ARG A 11 -27.63 25.24 2.27
C ARG A 11 -27.02 23.90 2.64
N LEU A 12 -27.83 22.86 2.70
CA LEU A 12 -27.35 21.50 2.96
C LEU A 12 -26.35 21.04 1.91
N LEU A 13 -26.65 21.28 0.64
CA LEU A 13 -25.76 20.94 -0.45
C LEU A 13 -24.43 21.71 -0.39
N GLU A 14 -24.47 23.00 -0.12
CA GLU A 14 -23.30 23.85 0.04
C GLU A 14 -22.44 23.40 1.22
N THR A 15 -23.06 23.05 2.35
CA THR A 15 -22.38 22.53 3.53
C THR A 15 -21.71 21.18 3.25
N LEU A 16 -22.38 20.25 2.58
CA LEU A 16 -21.82 18.95 2.25
C LEU A 16 -20.67 19.04 1.24
N LYS A 17 -20.74 19.96 0.30
CA LYS A 17 -19.69 20.16 -0.71
C LYS A 17 -18.49 20.97 -0.22
N GLY A 18 -18.69 21.83 0.77
CA GLY A 18 -17.68 22.75 1.29
C GLY A 18 -17.46 22.63 2.79
N LEU A 19 -17.63 21.43 3.36
CA LEU A 19 -17.42 21.19 4.78
C LEU A 19 -15.97 21.51 5.18
N THR A 20 -15.80 22.58 5.96
CA THR A 20 -14.47 22.97 6.45
C THR A 20 -14.22 22.30 7.81
N ILE A 21 -13.14 21.52 7.88
CA ILE A 21 -12.68 20.87 9.11
C ILE A 21 -11.34 21.47 9.51
N HIS A 22 -11.25 21.97 10.73
CA HIS A 22 -9.99 22.46 11.28
C HIS A 22 -9.18 21.31 11.87
N VAL A 23 -8.08 20.97 11.21
CA VAL A 23 -7.16 19.92 11.67
C VAL A 23 -6.11 20.56 12.58
N LYS A 24 -5.98 20.09 13.82
CA LYS A 24 -4.99 20.59 14.78
C LYS A 24 -3.60 19.95 14.61
N GLY A 25 -3.54 18.78 14.00
CA GLY A 25 -2.29 18.03 13.79
C GLY A 25 -2.54 16.55 13.58
N PRO A 26 -1.47 15.78 13.33
CA PRO A 26 -1.56 14.32 13.23
C PRO A 26 -1.88 13.71 14.61
N ARG A 27 -2.44 12.51 14.60
CA ARG A 27 -2.62 11.70 15.81
C ARG A 27 -1.27 11.13 16.28
N PRO A 28 -1.18 10.66 17.54
CA PRO A 28 0.03 10.02 18.04
C PRO A 28 0.46 8.84 17.16
N ILE A 29 1.77 8.63 17.01
CA ILE A 29 2.32 7.55 16.17
C ILE A 29 1.87 6.15 16.63
N THR A 30 1.53 6.00 17.90
CA THR A 30 0.96 4.76 18.46
C THR A 30 -0.38 4.36 17.85
N GLU A 31 -1.05 5.30 17.18
CA GLU A 31 -2.32 5.08 16.49
C GLU A 31 -2.14 4.91 14.97
N ALA A 32 -0.91 4.89 14.48
CA ALA A 32 -0.62 4.68 13.07
C ALA A 32 -1.04 3.26 12.64
N ILE A 33 -1.75 3.17 11.52
CA ILE A 33 -2.23 1.89 10.96
C ILE A 33 -1.16 1.29 10.05
N VAL A 34 -0.45 2.14 9.30
CA VAL A 34 0.66 1.78 8.41
C VAL A 34 1.81 2.77 8.59
N THR A 35 3.03 2.32 8.34
CA THR A 35 4.21 3.17 8.26
C THR A 35 4.40 3.63 6.82
N SER A 36 4.89 4.85 6.62
CA SER A 36 5.32 5.38 5.32
C SER A 36 6.84 5.32 5.23
N GLY A 37 7.35 4.97 4.05
CA GLY A 37 8.76 4.74 3.80
C GLY A 37 9.11 3.25 3.66
N GLY A 38 10.35 2.97 3.32
CA GLY A 38 10.83 1.60 3.09
C GLY A 38 11.82 1.53 1.93
N VAL A 39 11.96 0.33 1.37
CA VAL A 39 12.78 0.11 0.18
C VAL A 39 12.09 0.70 -1.04
N LYS A 40 12.79 1.57 -1.76
CA LYS A 40 12.24 2.23 -2.95
C LYS A 40 11.80 1.18 -3.98
N VAL A 41 10.56 1.25 -4.44
CA VAL A 41 10.01 0.32 -5.45
C VAL A 41 10.83 0.29 -6.74
N GLY A 42 11.47 1.38 -7.12
CA GLY A 42 12.37 1.43 -8.28
C GLY A 42 13.63 0.54 -8.15
N GLU A 43 13.99 0.13 -6.92
CA GLU A 43 15.14 -0.74 -6.61
C GLU A 43 14.76 -2.24 -6.60
N VAL A 44 13.51 -2.55 -6.84
CA VAL A 44 12.99 -3.93 -6.88
C VAL A 44 12.43 -4.22 -8.27
N ASP A 45 12.63 -5.42 -8.77
CA ASP A 45 12.02 -5.86 -10.02
C ASP A 45 10.54 -6.17 -9.78
N PRO A 46 9.59 -5.51 -10.46
CA PRO A 46 8.17 -5.70 -10.22
C PRO A 46 7.63 -7.06 -10.66
N LYS A 47 8.38 -7.83 -11.44
CA LYS A 47 7.98 -9.16 -11.92
C LYS A 47 8.39 -10.28 -11.00
N THR A 48 9.51 -10.12 -10.29
CA THR A 48 10.11 -11.15 -9.43
C THR A 48 10.16 -10.75 -7.96
N MET A 49 10.02 -9.46 -7.67
CA MET A 49 10.26 -8.89 -6.34
C MET A 49 11.72 -9.00 -5.88
N GLU A 50 12.64 -9.28 -6.79
CA GLU A 50 14.06 -9.34 -6.51
C GLU A 50 14.68 -7.94 -6.44
N SER A 51 15.63 -7.75 -5.53
CA SER A 51 16.41 -6.53 -5.45
C SER A 51 17.31 -6.36 -6.67
N LYS A 52 17.24 -5.20 -7.32
CA LYS A 52 18.17 -4.86 -8.42
C LYS A 52 19.59 -4.58 -7.94
N LYS A 53 19.80 -4.43 -6.63
CA LYS A 53 21.11 -4.14 -6.05
C LYS A 53 21.79 -5.36 -5.46
N VAL A 54 21.01 -6.30 -4.96
CA VAL A 54 21.51 -7.50 -4.27
C VAL A 54 20.86 -8.71 -4.90
N PRO A 55 21.54 -9.44 -5.78
CA PRO A 55 21.03 -10.66 -6.38
C PRO A 55 20.64 -11.69 -5.32
N GLY A 56 19.53 -12.40 -5.51
CA GLY A 56 19.01 -13.40 -4.60
C GLY A 56 18.26 -12.84 -3.39
N LEU A 57 18.15 -11.51 -3.24
CA LEU A 57 17.36 -10.88 -2.19
C LEU A 57 15.98 -10.50 -2.71
N TYR A 58 14.95 -11.10 -2.15
CA TYR A 58 13.56 -10.81 -2.49
C TYR A 58 12.89 -9.97 -1.40
N LEU A 59 12.08 -8.99 -1.79
CA LEU A 59 11.48 -8.00 -0.90
C LEU A 59 9.97 -7.92 -1.15
N ALA A 60 9.17 -7.91 -0.08
CA ALA A 60 7.72 -7.90 -0.20
C ALA A 60 7.03 -7.18 0.96
N GLY A 61 5.75 -6.85 0.79
CA GLY A 61 4.91 -6.29 1.84
C GLY A 61 5.29 -4.86 2.23
N GLU A 62 5.06 -4.53 3.49
CA GLU A 62 5.31 -3.19 4.04
C GLU A 62 6.79 -2.80 4.15
N LEU A 63 7.69 -3.72 3.84
CA LEU A 63 9.11 -3.42 3.71
C LEU A 63 9.38 -2.53 2.47
N LEU A 64 8.51 -2.60 1.47
CA LEU A 64 8.54 -1.74 0.30
C LEU A 64 7.98 -0.35 0.64
N ASP A 65 8.53 0.69 0.02
CA ASP A 65 7.99 2.05 0.11
C ASP A 65 6.70 2.17 -0.70
N VAL A 66 5.65 1.51 -0.19
CA VAL A 66 4.29 1.51 -0.73
C VAL A 66 3.31 1.61 0.41
N ASP A 67 2.52 2.67 0.42
CA ASP A 67 1.41 2.84 1.33
C ASP A 67 0.14 3.22 0.55
N ALA A 68 -0.92 2.51 0.82
CA ALA A 68 -2.22 2.72 0.22
C ALA A 68 -3.25 3.14 1.27
N TYR A 69 -4.37 3.68 0.80
CA TYR A 69 -5.49 4.02 1.67
C TYR A 69 -5.99 2.81 2.46
N THR A 70 -6.50 3.07 3.66
CA THR A 70 -7.15 2.03 4.48
C THR A 70 -8.32 1.40 3.72
N GLY A 71 -8.58 0.11 3.99
CA GLY A 71 -9.63 -0.65 3.29
C GLY A 71 -9.12 -1.96 2.69
N GLY A 72 -8.01 -2.50 3.21
CA GLY A 72 -7.47 -3.80 2.78
C GLY A 72 -6.43 -3.73 1.65
N PHE A 73 -6.21 -2.55 1.05
CA PHE A 73 -5.26 -2.40 -0.06
C PHE A 73 -3.81 -2.74 0.34
N ASN A 74 -3.37 -2.32 1.54
CA ASN A 74 -2.02 -2.65 2.04
C ASN A 74 -1.84 -4.16 2.23
N LEU A 75 -2.85 -4.86 2.74
CA LEU A 75 -2.84 -6.32 2.85
C LEU A 75 -2.80 -6.99 1.48
N GLN A 76 -3.57 -6.49 0.52
CA GLN A 76 -3.54 -7.01 -0.85
C GLN A 76 -2.18 -6.84 -1.51
N ILE A 77 -1.52 -5.70 -1.32
CA ILE A 77 -0.15 -5.46 -1.79
C ILE A 77 0.81 -6.44 -1.12
N ALA A 78 0.72 -6.62 0.20
CA ALA A 78 1.57 -7.54 0.93
C ALA A 78 1.42 -9.00 0.46
N TRP A 79 0.21 -9.47 0.25
CA TRP A 79 -0.05 -10.81 -0.26
C TRP A 79 0.41 -11.00 -1.70
N ALA A 80 0.13 -10.06 -2.58
CA ALA A 80 0.53 -10.13 -3.99
C ALA A 80 2.05 -10.13 -4.15
N THR A 81 2.74 -9.20 -3.48
CA THR A 81 4.20 -9.11 -3.54
C THR A 81 4.87 -10.28 -2.82
N GLY A 82 4.32 -10.75 -1.69
CA GLY A 82 4.82 -11.91 -0.97
C GLY A 82 4.71 -13.20 -1.77
N ARG A 83 3.59 -13.41 -2.48
CA ARG A 83 3.43 -14.54 -3.40
C ARG A 83 4.43 -14.47 -4.53
N CYS A 84 4.54 -13.32 -5.21
CA CYS A 84 5.46 -13.12 -6.32
C CYS A 84 6.92 -13.38 -5.90
N ALA A 85 7.34 -12.83 -4.77
CA ALA A 85 8.67 -13.03 -4.21
C ALA A 85 8.95 -14.51 -3.90
N GLY A 86 7.98 -15.20 -3.28
CA GLY A 86 8.10 -16.61 -2.92
C GLY A 86 8.20 -17.53 -4.13
N GLU A 87 7.34 -17.35 -5.12
CA GLU A 87 7.38 -18.10 -6.38
C GLU A 87 8.71 -17.89 -7.11
N SER A 88 9.18 -16.64 -7.21
CA SER A 88 10.43 -16.29 -7.88
C SER A 88 11.66 -16.87 -7.15
N ALA A 89 11.70 -16.78 -5.84
CA ALA A 89 12.78 -17.35 -5.04
C ALA A 89 12.84 -18.87 -5.15
N ALA A 90 11.68 -19.54 -5.18
CA ALA A 90 11.60 -21.00 -5.33
C ALA A 90 12.11 -21.46 -6.71
N HIS A 91 11.76 -20.74 -7.78
CA HIS A 91 12.28 -21.02 -9.13
C HIS A 91 13.79 -20.86 -9.19
N ALA A 92 14.32 -19.75 -8.69
CA ALA A 92 15.76 -19.51 -8.68
C ALA A 92 16.54 -20.56 -7.88
N ALA A 93 15.97 -21.05 -6.78
CA ALA A 93 16.59 -22.11 -5.97
C ALA A 93 16.62 -23.46 -6.70
N GLN A 94 15.59 -23.78 -7.51
CA GLN A 94 15.55 -25.00 -8.31
C GLN A 94 16.60 -24.98 -9.44
N GLU A 95 16.70 -23.86 -10.18
CA GLU A 95 17.70 -23.68 -11.24
C GLU A 95 19.13 -23.83 -10.69
N THR A 96 19.41 -23.25 -9.52
CA THR A 96 20.74 -23.38 -8.88
C THR A 96 21.01 -24.79 -8.36
N GLY A 97 19.98 -25.51 -7.94
CA GLY A 97 20.08 -26.90 -7.49
C GLY A 97 20.35 -27.89 -8.63
N GLU A 98 19.79 -27.68 -9.80
CA GLU A 98 20.01 -28.49 -11.00
C GLU A 98 21.42 -28.28 -11.61
N GLU A 99 21.97 -27.06 -11.51
CA GLU A 99 23.31 -26.75 -12.02
C GLU A 99 24.44 -27.39 -11.18
N ASN A 100 24.17 -27.72 -9.92
CA ASN A 100 25.11 -28.33 -8.98
C ASN A 100 24.92 -29.84 -8.78
N ALA A 101 23.99 -30.42 -9.48
CA ALA A 101 23.71 -31.86 -9.44
C ALA A 101 24.32 -32.58 -10.65
#